data_f52814be1bd1ec817c9118ddf50f10d6
#
_entry.id   f52814be1bd1ec817c9118ddf50f10d6
#
_cell.length_a   1.000
_cell.length_b   1.000
_cell.length_c   1.000
_cell.angle_alpha   90.00
_cell.angle_beta   90.00
_cell.angle_gamma   90.00
#
_symmetry.space_group_name_H-M   'P 1'
#
loop_
_entity.id
_entity.type
_entity.pdbx_description
1 polymer ?
#
loop_
_entity_poly.entity_id
_entity_poly.type
_entity_poly.pdbx_seq_one_letter_code
_entity_poly.pdbx_strand_id
1 'polypeptide(L)'
;MLAIFLAALANVIGLGVIVPLLPYFALHHGAGPLEATALFSVFSLAQFLTAPLWGRLSDKIGRKPVILISFGGSALGYLWLALATDLQMIYLARIFSGVMNGWLATSQAYVADVTDDEGRAKGMGMLGAAFGLGFIFGPALGGYLAGEIVINYQLPMLIAAGGSAIALLVSAVLLRKPERHVSQGVSTMRFLPQIISTPILFTLIILYFGMFFVFAGMESTLALWCERILDMGPRHVGYYMAFAGICGVIVQGGLVGRLVPRMGEARVIVMGLLFTGAGLIVLPLVTERIWLLLPLALLFIGFGFVNPSLQSLISRTAPVSMRGGAMGIAQSANSLGRILGPAWAGYAFASIGVAWPFFSGTAILVPIVLVSLILVGQIRDAK
;
A
#
# COMPACT_ATOMS: atom_id res chain seq x y z
N MET A 1 14.18 -18.35 2.06
CA MET A 1 13.07 -17.58 2.64
C MET A 1 13.51 -16.47 3.57
N LEU A 2 14.37 -16.73 4.58
CA LEU A 2 14.80 -15.66 5.51
C LEU A 2 15.45 -14.45 4.80
N ALA A 3 16.28 -14.70 3.80
CA ALA A 3 16.96 -13.63 3.05
C ALA A 3 15.99 -12.65 2.35
N ILE A 4 14.97 -13.16 1.67
CA ILE A 4 13.98 -12.30 1.00
C ILE A 4 13.10 -11.57 2.01
N PHE A 5 12.79 -12.18 3.16
CA PHE A 5 12.09 -11.53 4.26
C PHE A 5 12.90 -10.35 4.82
N LEU A 6 14.18 -10.57 5.16
CA LEU A 6 15.04 -9.51 5.71
C LEU A 6 15.25 -8.36 4.72
N ALA A 7 15.46 -8.68 3.44
CA ALA A 7 15.58 -7.67 2.40
C ALA A 7 14.29 -6.88 2.21
N ALA A 8 13.14 -7.57 2.14
CA ALA A 8 11.83 -6.92 2.06
C ALA A 8 11.57 -6.04 3.28
N LEU A 9 11.83 -6.54 4.49
CA LEU A 9 11.65 -5.78 5.73
C LEU A 9 12.48 -4.50 5.74
N ALA A 10 13.77 -4.59 5.42
CA ALA A 10 14.66 -3.42 5.40
C ALA A 10 14.19 -2.36 4.39
N ASN A 11 13.75 -2.79 3.19
CA ASN A 11 13.25 -1.87 2.18
C ASN A 11 11.87 -1.26 2.56
N VAL A 12 10.97 -2.05 3.15
CA VAL A 12 9.63 -1.56 3.55
C VAL A 12 9.71 -0.65 4.77
N ILE A 13 10.65 -0.86 5.69
CA ILE A 13 10.94 0.12 6.76
C ILE A 13 11.31 1.47 6.11
N GLY A 14 12.19 1.48 5.10
CA GLY A 14 12.54 2.70 4.37
C GLY A 14 11.33 3.38 3.72
N LEU A 15 10.45 2.62 3.10
CA LEU A 15 9.19 3.14 2.56
C LEU A 15 8.31 3.74 3.67
N GLY A 16 8.15 3.03 4.78
CA GLY A 16 7.34 3.47 5.92
C GLY A 16 7.88 4.73 6.61
N VAL A 17 9.20 4.91 6.64
CA VAL A 17 9.86 6.14 7.12
C VAL A 17 9.36 7.36 6.34
N ILE A 18 9.23 7.23 5.02
CA ILE A 18 8.94 8.36 4.12
C ILE A 18 7.46 8.73 4.11
N VAL A 19 6.55 7.75 4.24
CA VAL A 19 5.10 7.98 4.10
C VAL A 19 4.59 9.13 4.95
N PRO A 20 4.81 9.20 6.29
CA PRO A 20 4.34 10.30 7.10
C PRO A 20 5.11 11.61 6.90
N LEU A 21 6.38 11.52 6.44
CA LEU A 21 7.27 12.68 6.33
C LEU A 21 7.08 13.44 5.01
N LEU A 22 6.71 12.73 3.95
CA LEU A 22 6.68 13.28 2.60
C LEU A 22 5.80 14.53 2.46
N PRO A 23 4.57 14.59 3.04
CA PRO A 23 3.76 15.80 2.99
C PRO A 23 4.44 17.00 3.68
N TYR A 24 4.99 16.81 4.87
CA TYR A 24 5.72 17.86 5.60
C TYR A 24 6.94 18.36 4.84
N PHE A 25 7.70 17.42 4.24
CA PHE A 25 8.86 17.76 3.44
C PHE A 25 8.50 18.58 2.19
N ALA A 26 7.39 18.23 1.54
CA ALA A 26 6.86 18.99 0.42
C ALA A 26 6.43 20.40 0.84
N LEU A 27 5.67 20.53 1.95
CA LEU A 27 5.27 21.83 2.50
C LEU A 27 6.48 22.71 2.85
N HIS A 28 7.54 22.12 3.44
CA HIS A 28 8.79 22.80 3.75
C HIS A 28 9.45 23.43 2.51
N HIS A 29 9.26 22.81 1.33
CA HIS A 29 9.74 23.31 0.04
C HIS A 29 8.67 24.10 -0.74
N GLY A 30 7.67 24.64 -0.05
CA GLY A 30 6.67 25.56 -0.61
C GLY A 30 5.53 24.90 -1.38
N ALA A 31 5.37 23.58 -1.29
CA ALA A 31 4.24 22.89 -1.90
C ALA A 31 2.92 23.25 -1.22
N GLY A 32 1.85 23.36 -2.00
CA GLY A 32 0.48 23.34 -1.48
C GLY A 32 0.00 21.92 -1.18
N PRO A 33 -1.18 21.77 -0.53
CA PRO A 33 -1.72 20.45 -0.18
C PRO A 33 -1.93 19.52 -1.39
N LEU A 34 -2.39 20.06 -2.52
CA LEU A 34 -2.57 19.30 -3.75
C LEU A 34 -1.23 18.75 -4.27
N GLU A 35 -0.19 19.59 -4.28
CA GLU A 35 1.14 19.20 -4.72
C GLU A 35 1.76 18.16 -3.79
N ALA A 36 1.61 18.33 -2.47
CA ALA A 36 2.12 17.37 -1.50
C ALA A 36 1.49 15.99 -1.65
N THR A 37 0.17 15.90 -1.87
CA THR A 37 -0.52 14.61 -2.10
C THR A 37 -0.23 14.03 -3.48
N ALA A 38 -0.04 14.88 -4.51
CA ALA A 38 0.29 14.43 -5.86
C ALA A 38 1.64 13.66 -5.93
N LEU A 39 2.54 13.84 -4.97
CA LEU A 39 3.78 13.04 -4.86
C LEU A 39 3.52 11.53 -4.67
N PHE A 40 2.40 11.16 -4.03
CA PHE A 40 1.97 9.75 -3.92
C PHE A 40 1.39 9.25 -5.24
N SER A 41 0.60 10.10 -5.91
CA SER A 41 0.01 9.79 -7.22
C SER A 41 1.07 9.58 -8.29
N VAL A 42 2.04 10.46 -8.38
CA VAL A 42 3.13 10.43 -9.38
C VAL A 42 4.01 9.19 -9.18
N PHE A 43 4.37 8.86 -7.95
CA PHE A 43 5.07 7.61 -7.63
C PHE A 43 4.27 6.38 -8.07
N SER A 44 2.98 6.33 -7.72
CA SER A 44 2.11 5.20 -8.04
C SER A 44 1.86 5.07 -9.55
N LEU A 45 1.77 6.19 -10.27
CA LEU A 45 1.64 6.22 -11.72
C LEU A 45 2.92 5.70 -12.40
N ALA A 46 4.08 6.17 -11.99
CA ALA A 46 5.36 5.69 -12.50
C ALA A 46 5.54 4.18 -12.27
N GLN A 47 5.21 3.70 -11.06
CA GLN A 47 5.21 2.28 -10.71
C GLN A 47 4.24 1.48 -11.59
N PHE A 48 3.02 1.95 -11.78
CA PHE A 48 1.99 1.29 -12.59
C PHE A 48 2.43 1.13 -14.05
N LEU A 49 2.96 2.18 -14.64
CA LEU A 49 3.41 2.17 -16.04
C LEU A 49 4.61 1.24 -16.25
N THR A 50 5.48 1.11 -15.27
CA THR A 50 6.71 0.29 -15.38
C THR A 50 6.55 -1.14 -14.89
N ALA A 51 5.50 -1.45 -14.12
CA ALA A 51 5.27 -2.80 -13.59
C ALA A 51 5.30 -3.92 -14.66
N PRO A 52 4.67 -3.77 -15.86
CA PRO A 52 4.75 -4.79 -16.91
C PRO A 52 6.17 -4.96 -17.47
N LEU A 53 6.97 -3.89 -17.48
CA LEU A 53 8.36 -3.93 -17.96
C LEU A 53 9.23 -4.73 -16.97
N TRP A 54 9.05 -4.52 -15.67
CA TRP A 54 9.73 -5.28 -14.63
C TRP A 54 9.37 -6.76 -14.65
N GLY A 55 8.09 -7.09 -14.86
CA GLY A 55 7.64 -8.47 -15.04
C GLY A 55 8.38 -9.15 -16.21
N ARG A 56 8.32 -8.57 -17.39
CA ARG A 56 9.01 -9.11 -18.59
C ARG A 56 10.52 -9.18 -18.44
N LEU A 57 11.11 -8.16 -17.81
CA LEU A 57 12.55 -8.13 -17.56
C LEU A 57 12.94 -9.27 -16.61
N SER A 58 12.17 -9.50 -15.56
CA SER A 58 12.44 -10.56 -14.58
C SER A 58 12.31 -11.97 -15.18
N ASP A 59 11.41 -12.15 -16.16
CA ASP A 59 11.32 -13.40 -16.92
C ASP A 59 12.54 -13.61 -17.84
N LYS A 60 13.12 -12.51 -18.35
CA LYS A 60 14.21 -12.50 -19.34
C LYS A 60 15.60 -12.66 -18.69
N ILE A 61 15.92 -11.86 -17.67
CA ILE A 61 17.24 -11.85 -17.02
C ILE A 61 17.27 -12.60 -15.69
N GLY A 62 16.10 -13.04 -15.20
CA GLY A 62 15.91 -13.75 -13.94
C GLY A 62 15.43 -12.85 -12.79
N ARG A 63 14.89 -13.47 -11.73
CA ARG A 63 14.29 -12.78 -10.58
C ARG A 63 15.32 -12.00 -9.77
N LYS A 64 16.45 -12.63 -9.43
CA LYS A 64 17.50 -12.02 -8.58
C LYS A 64 18.04 -10.72 -9.15
N PRO A 65 18.48 -10.60 -10.42
CA PRO A 65 18.95 -9.34 -10.97
C PRO A 65 17.95 -8.20 -10.88
N VAL A 66 16.66 -8.47 -11.15
CA VAL A 66 15.61 -7.46 -11.09
C VAL A 66 15.36 -6.99 -9.65
N ILE A 67 15.37 -7.90 -8.68
CA ILE A 67 15.29 -7.54 -7.24
C ILE A 67 16.45 -6.61 -6.86
N LEU A 68 17.68 -6.94 -7.30
CA LEU A 68 18.86 -6.13 -7.01
C LEU A 68 18.77 -4.73 -7.64
N ILE A 69 18.38 -4.64 -8.90
CA ILE A 69 18.20 -3.35 -9.59
C ILE A 69 17.14 -2.51 -8.89
N SER A 70 16.02 -3.14 -8.47
CA SER A 70 14.93 -2.42 -7.80
C SER A 70 15.35 -1.91 -6.41
N PHE A 71 16.06 -2.69 -5.60
CA PHE A 71 16.55 -2.22 -4.30
C PHE A 71 17.64 -1.16 -4.44
N GLY A 72 18.55 -1.31 -5.42
CA GLY A 72 19.52 -0.29 -5.75
C GLY A 72 18.87 1.01 -6.21
N GLY A 73 17.84 0.90 -7.07
CA GLY A 73 17.03 2.04 -7.50
C GLY A 73 16.29 2.70 -6.34
N SER A 74 15.74 1.92 -5.38
CA SER A 74 15.11 2.46 -4.18
C SER A 74 16.11 3.21 -3.32
N ALA A 75 17.32 2.66 -3.09
CA ALA A 75 18.37 3.32 -2.33
C ALA A 75 18.78 4.66 -2.97
N LEU A 76 18.99 4.68 -4.30
CA LEU A 76 19.32 5.91 -5.04
C LEU A 76 18.17 6.92 -5.02
N GLY A 77 16.91 6.46 -5.14
CA GLY A 77 15.75 7.32 -5.08
C GLY A 77 15.57 8.00 -3.72
N TYR A 78 15.82 7.27 -2.63
CA TYR A 78 15.77 7.84 -1.28
C TYR A 78 16.97 8.76 -0.98
N LEU A 79 18.14 8.41 -1.50
CA LEU A 79 19.30 9.31 -1.45
C LEU A 79 19.05 10.60 -2.22
N TRP A 80 18.48 10.51 -3.42
CA TRP A 80 18.08 11.69 -4.20
C TRP A 80 17.07 12.55 -3.45
N LEU A 81 16.06 11.91 -2.84
CA LEU A 81 15.07 12.59 -2.02
C LEU A 81 15.71 13.30 -0.81
N ALA A 82 16.70 12.67 -0.15
CA ALA A 82 17.44 13.26 0.96
C ALA A 82 18.27 14.50 0.56
N LEU A 83 18.70 14.56 -0.69
CA LEU A 83 19.51 15.65 -1.25
C LEU A 83 18.65 16.68 -2.02
N ALA A 84 17.32 16.52 -2.04
CA ALA A 84 16.44 17.44 -2.74
C ALA A 84 16.41 18.81 -2.06
N THR A 85 16.59 19.86 -2.85
CA THR A 85 16.64 21.27 -2.41
C THR A 85 15.41 22.07 -2.83
N ASP A 86 14.59 21.50 -3.70
CA ASP A 86 13.37 22.13 -4.23
C ASP A 86 12.29 21.10 -4.54
N LEU A 87 11.09 21.58 -4.76
CA LEU A 87 9.92 20.74 -5.02
C LEU A 87 10.06 19.92 -6.31
N GLN A 88 10.72 20.46 -7.33
CA GLN A 88 10.93 19.76 -8.61
C GLN A 88 11.83 18.53 -8.42
N MET A 89 12.92 18.66 -7.64
CA MET A 89 13.78 17.54 -7.31
C MET A 89 13.02 16.47 -6.52
N ILE A 90 12.11 16.85 -5.59
CA ILE A 90 11.27 15.90 -4.86
C ILE A 90 10.38 15.12 -5.83
N TYR A 91 9.72 15.78 -6.80
CA TYR A 91 8.93 15.11 -7.82
C TYR A 91 9.74 14.15 -8.67
N LEU A 92 10.91 14.58 -9.15
CA LEU A 92 11.80 13.73 -9.96
C LEU A 92 12.28 12.50 -9.18
N ALA A 93 12.65 12.68 -7.91
CA ALA A 93 13.03 11.56 -7.03
C ALA A 93 11.86 10.58 -6.82
N ARG A 94 10.62 11.08 -6.70
CA ARG A 94 9.42 10.23 -6.58
C ARG A 94 9.09 9.49 -7.86
N ILE A 95 9.19 10.13 -9.03
CA ILE A 95 9.06 9.46 -10.35
C ILE A 95 10.10 8.37 -10.49
N PHE A 96 11.36 8.69 -10.23
CA PHE A 96 12.47 7.73 -10.30
C PHE A 96 12.25 6.53 -9.38
N SER A 97 11.89 6.78 -8.11
CA SER A 97 11.59 5.72 -7.14
C SER A 97 10.41 4.85 -7.59
N GLY A 98 9.37 5.45 -8.19
CA GLY A 98 8.24 4.72 -8.76
C GLY A 98 8.65 3.84 -9.93
N VAL A 99 9.45 4.37 -10.87
CA VAL A 99 10.00 3.61 -12.02
C VAL A 99 10.82 2.41 -11.53
N MET A 100 11.64 2.57 -10.50
CA MET A 100 12.50 1.51 -9.99
C MET A 100 11.79 0.51 -9.07
N ASN A 101 10.51 0.70 -8.75
CA ASN A 101 9.78 -0.11 -7.76
C ASN A 101 9.20 -1.42 -8.37
N GLY A 102 10.07 -2.28 -8.88
CA GLY A 102 9.71 -3.61 -9.40
C GLY A 102 9.89 -4.77 -8.41
N TRP A 103 10.43 -4.50 -7.22
CA TRP A 103 10.88 -5.54 -6.30
C TRP A 103 9.77 -6.43 -5.74
N LEU A 104 8.57 -5.87 -5.46
CA LEU A 104 7.51 -6.62 -4.79
C LEU A 104 6.97 -7.76 -5.67
N ALA A 105 6.53 -7.44 -6.89
CA ALA A 105 6.02 -8.46 -7.82
C ALA A 105 7.10 -9.49 -8.15
N THR A 106 8.36 -9.03 -8.33
CA THR A 106 9.49 -9.92 -8.59
C THR A 106 9.82 -10.81 -7.40
N SER A 107 9.70 -10.30 -6.15
CA SER A 107 9.89 -11.10 -4.93
C SER A 107 8.80 -12.15 -4.74
N GLN A 108 7.55 -11.82 -5.06
CA GLN A 108 6.45 -12.80 -5.04
C GLN A 108 6.69 -13.90 -6.07
N ALA A 109 7.11 -13.54 -7.30
CA ALA A 109 7.49 -14.52 -8.32
C ALA A 109 8.70 -15.36 -7.88
N TYR A 110 9.73 -14.74 -7.26
CA TYR A 110 10.88 -15.46 -6.70
C TYR A 110 10.45 -16.51 -5.66
N VAL A 111 9.57 -16.12 -4.72
CA VAL A 111 9.02 -17.06 -3.73
C VAL A 111 8.32 -18.23 -4.42
N ALA A 112 7.50 -17.95 -5.44
CA ALA A 112 6.80 -18.99 -6.19
C ALA A 112 7.76 -19.94 -6.93
N ASP A 113 8.89 -19.41 -7.44
CA ASP A 113 9.89 -20.20 -8.20
C ASP A 113 10.79 -21.06 -7.29
N VAL A 114 10.96 -20.71 -6.01
CA VAL A 114 11.90 -21.43 -5.09
C VAL A 114 11.19 -22.27 -4.03
N THR A 115 9.85 -22.35 -4.06
CA THR A 115 9.05 -23.12 -3.09
C THR A 115 8.07 -24.05 -3.78
N ASP A 116 7.77 -25.17 -3.12
CA ASP A 116 6.60 -26.00 -3.39
C ASP A 116 5.30 -25.30 -2.93
N ASP A 117 4.15 -25.93 -3.15
CA ASP A 117 2.85 -25.34 -2.85
C ASP A 117 2.66 -25.04 -1.35
N GLU A 118 3.21 -25.88 -0.46
CA GLU A 118 3.13 -25.69 0.99
C GLU A 118 4.07 -24.56 1.45
N GLY A 119 5.31 -24.55 0.96
CA GLY A 119 6.29 -23.50 1.24
C GLY A 119 5.92 -22.14 0.64
N ARG A 120 5.17 -22.12 -0.47
CA ARG A 120 4.70 -20.89 -1.12
C ARG A 120 3.81 -20.05 -0.22
N ALA A 121 2.83 -20.69 0.45
CA ALA A 121 1.94 -20.01 1.39
C ALA A 121 2.74 -19.37 2.54
N LYS A 122 3.72 -20.10 3.09
CA LYS A 122 4.62 -19.58 4.15
C LYS A 122 5.49 -18.43 3.64
N GLY A 123 6.05 -18.53 2.44
CA GLY A 123 6.87 -17.49 1.84
C GLY A 123 6.10 -16.19 1.56
N MET A 124 4.88 -16.30 1.03
CA MET A 124 4.00 -15.14 0.83
C MET A 124 3.59 -14.50 2.17
N GLY A 125 3.31 -15.33 3.19
CA GLY A 125 3.06 -14.86 4.56
C GLY A 125 4.25 -14.09 5.15
N MET A 126 5.48 -14.53 4.89
CA MET A 126 6.69 -13.80 5.31
C MET A 126 6.81 -12.44 4.62
N LEU A 127 6.52 -12.33 3.31
CA LEU A 127 6.49 -11.03 2.63
C LEU A 127 5.41 -10.12 3.24
N GLY A 128 4.22 -10.65 3.53
CA GLY A 128 3.17 -9.92 4.22
C GLY A 128 3.59 -9.44 5.62
N ALA A 129 4.29 -10.28 6.39
CA ALA A 129 4.83 -9.92 7.69
C ALA A 129 5.91 -8.82 7.59
N ALA A 130 6.77 -8.85 6.55
CA ALA A 130 7.74 -7.79 6.29
C ALA A 130 7.05 -6.45 6.03
N PHE A 131 5.95 -6.45 5.27
CA PHE A 131 5.12 -5.25 5.07
C PHE A 131 4.50 -4.75 6.38
N GLY A 132 3.87 -5.63 7.15
CA GLY A 132 3.25 -5.27 8.42
C GLY A 132 4.25 -4.66 9.41
N LEU A 133 5.39 -5.31 9.61
CA LEU A 133 6.46 -4.80 10.48
C LEU A 133 7.06 -3.51 9.95
N GLY A 134 7.26 -3.40 8.62
CA GLY A 134 7.76 -2.18 8.01
C GLY A 134 6.84 -0.98 8.20
N PHE A 135 5.54 -1.17 8.11
CA PHE A 135 4.53 -0.12 8.37
C PHE A 135 4.33 0.20 9.86
N ILE A 136 4.81 -0.63 10.78
CA ILE A 136 4.88 -0.32 12.22
C ILE A 136 6.16 0.48 12.52
N PHE A 137 7.31 -0.10 12.18
CA PHE A 137 8.59 0.48 12.55
C PHE A 137 8.99 1.67 11.68
N GLY A 138 8.60 1.67 10.41
CA GLY A 138 8.96 2.74 9.48
C GLY A 138 8.46 4.11 9.91
N PRO A 139 7.15 4.32 10.08
CA PRO A 139 6.61 5.60 10.52
C PRO A 139 7.13 6.06 11.88
N ALA A 140 7.25 5.12 12.86
CA ALA A 140 7.80 5.43 14.17
C ALA A 140 9.25 5.91 14.08
N LEU A 141 10.08 5.19 13.33
CA LEU A 141 11.48 5.53 13.13
C LEU A 141 11.63 6.83 12.36
N GLY A 142 10.84 7.02 11.30
CA GLY A 142 10.84 8.25 10.51
C GLY A 142 10.49 9.47 11.34
N GLY A 143 9.40 9.40 12.10
CA GLY A 143 8.98 10.46 13.00
C GLY A 143 10.01 10.76 14.10
N TYR A 144 10.56 9.71 14.72
CA TYR A 144 11.61 9.86 15.75
C TYR A 144 12.86 10.57 15.21
N LEU A 145 13.34 10.13 14.05
CA LEU A 145 14.56 10.68 13.42
C LEU A 145 14.35 12.09 12.86
N ALA A 146 13.13 12.44 12.45
CA ALA A 146 12.81 13.79 12.00
C ALA A 146 12.92 14.82 13.13
N GLY A 147 12.75 14.40 14.37
CA GLY A 147 12.80 15.29 15.54
C GLY A 147 11.48 16.02 15.80
N GLU A 148 11.51 16.95 16.75
CA GLU A 148 10.31 17.68 17.22
C GLU A 148 10.49 19.19 17.17
N ILE A 149 11.62 19.71 17.68
CA ILE A 149 11.92 21.15 17.78
C ILE A 149 12.60 21.63 16.51
N VAL A 150 13.64 20.92 16.07
CA VAL A 150 14.35 21.17 14.82
C VAL A 150 14.11 19.96 13.90
N ILE A 151 13.26 20.17 12.89
CA ILE A 151 12.86 19.09 12.02
C ILE A 151 13.99 18.83 11.00
N ASN A 152 14.50 17.61 11.02
CA ASN A 152 15.49 17.13 10.06
C ASN A 152 14.85 16.11 9.12
N TYR A 153 14.52 16.51 7.91
CA TYR A 153 13.95 15.60 6.89
C TYR A 153 15.01 14.73 6.23
N GLN A 154 16.28 15.18 6.20
CA GLN A 154 17.35 14.50 5.49
C GLN A 154 17.75 13.18 6.17
N LEU A 155 17.88 13.19 7.51
CA LEU A 155 18.31 12.01 8.26
C LEU A 155 17.40 10.79 8.08
N PRO A 156 16.05 10.89 8.21
CA PRO A 156 15.15 9.78 7.94
C PRO A 156 15.27 9.23 6.52
N MET A 157 15.44 10.10 5.52
CA MET A 157 15.58 9.70 4.12
C MET A 157 16.91 8.98 3.85
N LEU A 158 18.02 9.43 4.49
CA LEU A 158 19.30 8.73 4.44
C LEU A 158 19.23 7.34 5.09
N ILE A 159 18.50 7.21 6.20
CA ILE A 159 18.27 5.91 6.84
C ILE A 159 17.43 4.99 5.93
N ALA A 160 16.40 5.54 5.25
CA ALA A 160 15.64 4.80 4.25
C ALA A 160 16.50 4.33 3.06
N ALA A 161 17.41 5.18 2.59
CA ALA A 161 18.41 4.82 1.57
C ALA A 161 19.33 3.69 2.06
N GLY A 162 19.83 3.79 3.29
CA GLY A 162 20.64 2.77 3.95
C GLY A 162 19.91 1.44 4.08
N GLY A 163 18.64 1.45 4.49
CA GLY A 163 17.79 0.26 4.57
C GLY A 163 17.64 -0.44 3.21
N SER A 164 17.41 0.32 2.14
CA SER A 164 17.35 -0.24 0.78
C SER A 164 18.70 -0.72 0.28
N ALA A 165 19.80 -0.08 0.66
CA ALA A 165 21.15 -0.57 0.38
C ALA A 165 21.45 -1.88 1.12
N ILE A 166 21.03 -2.00 2.38
CA ILE A 166 21.08 -3.27 3.13
C ILE A 166 20.27 -4.35 2.43
N ALA A 167 19.04 -4.02 1.98
CA ALA A 167 18.21 -4.96 1.21
C ALA A 167 18.91 -5.44 -0.07
N LEU A 168 19.58 -4.53 -0.78
CA LEU A 168 20.40 -4.85 -1.95
C LEU A 168 21.52 -5.82 -1.59
N LEU A 169 22.31 -5.52 -0.56
CA LEU A 169 23.44 -6.35 -0.13
C LEU A 169 23.00 -7.73 0.35
N VAL A 170 21.97 -7.80 1.21
CA VAL A 170 21.39 -9.06 1.68
C VAL A 170 20.91 -9.91 0.50
N SER A 171 20.25 -9.28 -0.49
CA SER A 171 19.78 -9.96 -1.68
C SER A 171 20.92 -10.42 -2.58
N ALA A 172 21.97 -9.61 -2.73
CA ALA A 172 23.13 -9.95 -3.56
C ALA A 172 23.86 -11.19 -3.02
N VAL A 173 24.05 -11.24 -1.69
CA VAL A 173 24.81 -12.32 -1.03
C VAL A 173 23.96 -13.56 -0.81
N LEU A 174 22.75 -13.42 -0.27
CA LEU A 174 21.97 -14.55 0.27
C LEU A 174 20.92 -15.09 -0.68
N LEU A 175 20.43 -14.33 -1.69
CA LEU A 175 19.48 -14.88 -2.64
C LEU A 175 20.18 -15.84 -3.62
N ARG A 176 19.61 -17.02 -3.77
CA ARG A 176 20.04 -17.98 -4.79
C ARG A 176 19.42 -17.62 -6.14
N LYS A 177 20.08 -17.98 -7.23
CA LYS A 177 19.46 -17.91 -8.56
C LYS A 177 18.50 -19.09 -8.66
N PRO A 178 17.18 -18.88 -8.81
CA PRO A 178 16.25 -19.98 -9.07
C PRO A 178 16.56 -20.58 -10.44
N GLU A 179 16.30 -21.87 -10.61
CA GLU A 179 16.26 -22.50 -11.93
C GLU A 179 15.19 -21.82 -12.77
N ARG A 180 15.53 -21.52 -14.03
CA ARG A 180 14.63 -20.77 -14.91
C ARG A 180 13.34 -21.57 -15.20
N HIS A 181 12.26 -21.22 -14.54
CA HIS A 181 10.92 -21.57 -15.01
C HIS A 181 10.47 -20.45 -15.95
N VAL A 182 10.46 -20.75 -17.24
CA VAL A 182 9.90 -19.83 -18.26
C VAL A 182 8.38 -19.86 -18.08
N SER A 183 7.87 -18.97 -17.25
CA SER A 183 6.44 -18.68 -17.20
C SER A 183 6.05 -18.16 -18.60
N GLN A 184 5.17 -18.85 -19.30
CA GLN A 184 4.53 -18.29 -20.49
C GLN A 184 3.64 -17.15 -20.01
N GLY A 185 4.18 -15.93 -20.04
CA GLY A 185 3.50 -14.72 -19.62
C GLY A 185 2.24 -14.47 -20.44
N VAL A 186 1.13 -15.02 -19.98
CA VAL A 186 -0.18 -14.71 -20.58
C VAL A 186 -0.52 -13.26 -20.21
N SER A 187 -0.69 -12.42 -21.21
CA SER A 187 -1.07 -11.02 -20.97
C SER A 187 -2.35 -10.96 -20.12
N THR A 188 -2.25 -10.33 -18.97
CA THR A 188 -3.36 -10.10 -18.05
C THR A 188 -4.56 -9.42 -18.72
N MET A 189 -4.30 -8.54 -19.69
CA MET A 189 -5.33 -7.83 -20.47
C MET A 189 -6.22 -8.76 -21.29
N ARG A 190 -5.76 -9.96 -21.66
CA ARG A 190 -6.59 -10.95 -22.39
C ARG A 190 -7.83 -11.36 -21.61
N PHE A 191 -7.77 -11.31 -20.28
CA PHE A 191 -8.87 -11.72 -19.41
C PHE A 191 -9.86 -10.59 -19.09
N LEU A 192 -9.56 -9.34 -19.46
CA LEU A 192 -10.38 -8.18 -19.16
C LEU A 192 -11.84 -8.31 -19.68
N PRO A 193 -12.09 -8.74 -20.93
CA PRO A 193 -13.48 -8.91 -21.41
C PRO A 193 -14.27 -9.93 -20.58
N GLN A 194 -13.64 -11.05 -20.23
CA GLN A 194 -14.28 -12.12 -19.46
C GLN A 194 -14.56 -11.69 -18.01
N ILE A 195 -13.70 -10.85 -17.43
CA ILE A 195 -13.92 -10.30 -16.09
C ILE A 195 -15.08 -9.32 -16.10
N ILE A 196 -15.15 -8.43 -17.10
CA ILE A 196 -16.25 -7.47 -17.25
C ILE A 196 -17.59 -8.20 -17.46
N SER A 197 -17.58 -9.32 -18.18
CA SER A 197 -18.78 -10.13 -18.41
C SER A 197 -19.20 -10.98 -17.20
N THR A 198 -18.39 -11.06 -16.16
CA THR A 198 -18.71 -11.77 -14.90
C THR A 198 -19.08 -10.76 -13.80
N PRO A 199 -20.38 -10.49 -13.56
CA PRO A 199 -20.81 -9.37 -12.72
C PRO A 199 -20.21 -9.37 -11.31
N ILE A 200 -20.14 -10.54 -10.67
CA ILE A 200 -19.57 -10.66 -9.32
C ILE A 200 -18.08 -10.29 -9.32
N LEU A 201 -17.31 -10.81 -10.27
CA LEU A 201 -15.87 -10.57 -10.33
C LEU A 201 -15.57 -9.10 -10.66
N PHE A 202 -16.31 -8.51 -11.59
CA PHE A 202 -16.22 -7.09 -11.92
C PHE A 202 -16.52 -6.22 -10.69
N THR A 203 -17.60 -6.54 -9.98
CA THR A 203 -17.98 -5.84 -8.75
C THR A 203 -16.88 -5.90 -7.71
N LEU A 204 -16.29 -7.08 -7.45
CA LEU A 204 -15.21 -7.22 -6.49
C LEU A 204 -13.97 -6.38 -6.86
N ILE A 205 -13.67 -6.23 -8.15
CA ILE A 205 -12.55 -5.41 -8.63
C ILE A 205 -12.86 -3.92 -8.45
N ILE A 206 -14.10 -3.48 -8.68
CA ILE A 206 -14.52 -2.09 -8.40
C ILE A 206 -14.47 -1.80 -6.90
N LEU A 207 -14.91 -2.74 -6.05
CA LEU A 207 -14.79 -2.61 -4.60
C LEU A 207 -13.31 -2.47 -4.18
N TYR A 208 -12.42 -3.24 -4.80
CA TYR A 208 -10.99 -3.20 -4.52
C TYR A 208 -10.37 -1.85 -4.94
N PHE A 209 -10.75 -1.35 -6.11
CA PHE A 209 -10.39 0.00 -6.56
C PHE A 209 -10.85 1.07 -5.57
N GLY A 210 -12.15 1.08 -5.22
CA GLY A 210 -12.75 2.09 -4.35
C GLY A 210 -12.13 2.09 -2.95
N MET A 211 -11.84 0.90 -2.40
CA MET A 211 -11.16 0.78 -1.12
C MET A 211 -9.76 1.40 -1.13
N PHE A 212 -8.96 1.14 -2.17
CA PHE A 212 -7.62 1.72 -2.29
C PHE A 212 -7.66 3.21 -2.65
N PHE A 213 -8.65 3.66 -3.41
CA PHE A 213 -8.88 5.08 -3.69
C PHE A 213 -9.09 5.86 -2.39
N VAL A 214 -10.00 5.38 -1.54
CA VAL A 214 -10.33 6.01 -0.27
C VAL A 214 -9.16 5.94 0.71
N PHE A 215 -8.54 4.78 0.84
CA PHE A 215 -7.44 4.57 1.79
C PHE A 215 -6.20 5.39 1.41
N ALA A 216 -5.78 5.37 0.15
CA ALA A 216 -4.64 6.16 -0.32
C ALA A 216 -4.89 7.67 -0.25
N GLY A 217 -6.13 8.10 -0.52
CA GLY A 217 -6.55 9.49 -0.32
C GLY A 217 -6.43 9.92 1.14
N MET A 218 -6.97 9.14 2.06
CA MET A 218 -6.86 9.37 3.50
C MET A 218 -5.38 9.37 3.95
N GLU A 219 -4.61 8.36 3.56
CA GLU A 219 -3.20 8.23 3.94
C GLU A 219 -2.37 9.46 3.52
N SER A 220 -2.59 9.98 2.31
CA SER A 220 -1.85 11.12 1.77
C SER A 220 -2.22 12.46 2.41
N THR A 221 -3.45 12.60 2.94
CA THR A 221 -3.93 13.84 3.56
C THR A 221 -3.88 13.82 5.09
N LEU A 222 -3.69 12.65 5.71
CA LEU A 222 -3.67 12.51 7.17
C LEU A 222 -2.62 13.42 7.83
N ALA A 223 -1.39 13.44 7.31
CA ALA A 223 -0.31 14.24 7.85
C ALA A 223 -0.62 15.75 7.75
N LEU A 224 -1.17 16.20 6.61
CA LEU A 224 -1.59 17.57 6.37
C LEU A 224 -2.72 18.00 7.32
N TRP A 225 -3.67 17.09 7.55
CA TRP A 225 -4.79 17.33 8.46
C TRP A 225 -4.31 17.41 9.91
N CYS A 226 -3.43 16.49 10.33
CA CYS A 226 -2.85 16.48 11.67
C CYS A 226 -2.05 17.76 11.96
N GLU A 227 -1.28 18.24 10.98
CA GLU A 227 -0.57 19.51 11.10
C GLU A 227 -1.53 20.68 11.28
N ARG A 228 -2.53 20.78 10.41
CA ARG A 228 -3.40 21.96 10.32
C ARG A 228 -4.42 22.06 11.47
N ILE A 229 -4.90 20.92 11.98
CA ILE A 229 -5.99 20.88 12.99
C ILE A 229 -5.47 20.59 14.39
N LEU A 230 -4.47 19.71 14.51
CA LEU A 230 -3.96 19.26 15.81
C LEU A 230 -2.58 19.84 16.14
N ASP A 231 -2.00 20.66 15.26
CA ASP A 231 -0.63 21.17 15.39
C ASP A 231 0.38 20.03 15.72
N MET A 232 0.34 18.96 14.89
CA MET A 232 1.17 17.79 15.06
C MET A 232 2.26 17.75 14.00
N GLY A 233 3.52 17.74 14.45
CA GLY A 233 4.66 17.53 13.56
C GLY A 233 4.88 16.06 13.19
N PRO A 234 5.90 15.79 12.35
CA PRO A 234 6.21 14.47 11.82
C PRO A 234 6.39 13.38 12.89
N ARG A 235 7.00 13.74 14.03
CA ARG A 235 7.26 12.82 15.14
C ARG A 235 5.98 12.24 15.73
N HIS A 236 5.01 13.09 16.02
CA HIS A 236 3.73 12.66 16.55
C HIS A 236 2.97 11.80 15.54
N VAL A 237 2.83 12.27 14.29
CA VAL A 237 2.14 11.51 13.24
C VAL A 237 2.80 10.16 13.00
N GLY A 238 4.13 10.07 13.05
CA GLY A 238 4.86 8.82 12.95
C GLY A 238 4.47 7.80 14.01
N TYR A 239 4.32 8.22 15.28
CA TYR A 239 3.90 7.33 16.37
C TYR A 239 2.43 6.90 16.24
N TYR A 240 1.54 7.80 15.83
CA TYR A 240 0.14 7.48 15.60
C TYR A 240 -0.04 6.51 14.42
N MET A 241 0.73 6.66 13.35
CA MET A 241 0.73 5.71 12.23
C MET A 241 1.32 4.36 12.62
N ALA A 242 2.34 4.32 13.48
CA ALA A 242 2.86 3.07 14.02
C ALA A 242 1.80 2.33 14.85
N PHE A 243 1.06 3.03 15.72
CA PHE A 243 -0.08 2.47 16.43
C PHE A 243 -1.13 1.90 15.47
N ALA A 244 -1.49 2.66 14.44
CA ALA A 244 -2.41 2.22 13.40
C ALA A 244 -1.90 0.96 12.68
N GLY A 245 -0.61 0.91 12.36
CA GLY A 245 0.05 -0.26 11.79
C GLY A 245 -0.07 -1.50 12.69
N ILE A 246 0.12 -1.34 14.01
CA ILE A 246 -0.06 -2.44 14.98
C ILE A 246 -1.50 -2.97 14.92
N CYS A 247 -2.50 -2.08 14.92
CA CYS A 247 -3.91 -2.50 14.79
C CYS A 247 -4.14 -3.31 13.51
N GLY A 248 -3.60 -2.85 12.37
CA GLY A 248 -3.70 -3.56 11.09
C GLY A 248 -3.04 -4.94 11.11
N VAL A 249 -1.84 -5.04 11.68
CA VAL A 249 -1.10 -6.33 11.78
C VAL A 249 -1.82 -7.33 12.67
N ILE A 250 -2.35 -6.91 13.81
CA ILE A 250 -3.14 -7.78 14.70
C ILE A 250 -4.35 -8.36 13.95
N VAL A 251 -5.03 -7.53 13.16
CA VAL A 251 -6.19 -7.97 12.39
C VAL A 251 -5.79 -8.94 11.28
N GLN A 252 -4.81 -8.57 10.45
CA GLN A 252 -4.38 -9.41 9.32
C GLN A 252 -3.72 -10.71 9.78
N GLY A 253 -2.87 -10.66 10.80
CA GLY A 253 -2.13 -11.83 11.30
C GLY A 253 -2.93 -12.77 12.19
N GLY A 254 -4.02 -12.31 12.82
CA GLY A 254 -4.75 -13.09 13.81
C GLY A 254 -6.26 -13.19 13.59
N LEU A 255 -6.93 -12.07 13.39
CA LEU A 255 -8.40 -12.03 13.38
C LEU A 255 -9.00 -12.49 12.05
N VAL A 256 -8.42 -12.13 10.91
CA VAL A 256 -8.91 -12.56 9.59
C VAL A 256 -8.93 -14.07 9.49
N GLY A 257 -7.84 -14.74 9.87
CA GLY A 257 -7.75 -16.22 9.84
C GLY A 257 -8.78 -16.94 10.71
N ARG A 258 -9.29 -16.28 11.76
CA ARG A 258 -10.32 -16.83 12.66
C ARG A 258 -11.75 -16.49 12.23
N LEU A 259 -11.95 -15.29 11.67
CA LEU A 259 -13.30 -14.80 11.32
C LEU A 259 -13.76 -15.27 9.93
N VAL A 260 -12.88 -15.30 8.95
CA VAL A 260 -13.22 -15.75 7.59
C VAL A 260 -13.79 -17.17 7.56
N PRO A 261 -13.21 -18.19 8.25
CA PRO A 261 -13.81 -19.53 8.28
C PRO A 261 -15.18 -19.58 8.95
N ARG A 262 -15.47 -18.67 9.90
CA ARG A 262 -16.73 -18.66 10.65
C ARG A 262 -17.85 -17.87 9.97
N MET A 263 -17.51 -16.74 9.35
CA MET A 263 -18.48 -15.77 8.84
C MET A 263 -18.51 -15.70 7.31
N GLY A 264 -17.45 -16.17 6.64
CA GLY A 264 -17.21 -16.01 5.21
C GLY A 264 -16.58 -14.65 4.85
N GLU A 265 -15.87 -14.61 3.74
CA GLU A 265 -15.15 -13.42 3.26
C GLU A 265 -16.06 -12.20 3.09
N ALA A 266 -17.26 -12.39 2.51
CA ALA A 266 -18.17 -11.29 2.19
C ALA A 266 -18.64 -10.53 3.44
N ARG A 267 -18.95 -11.22 4.55
CA ARG A 267 -19.35 -10.56 5.80
C ARG A 267 -18.17 -9.85 6.46
N VAL A 268 -16.97 -10.44 6.40
CA VAL A 268 -15.74 -9.81 6.91
C VAL A 268 -15.41 -8.54 6.12
N ILE A 269 -15.65 -8.52 4.81
CA ILE A 269 -15.52 -7.32 3.97
C ILE A 269 -16.49 -6.24 4.42
N VAL A 270 -17.78 -6.55 4.60
CA VAL A 270 -18.78 -5.58 5.06
C VAL A 270 -18.39 -5.00 6.41
N MET A 271 -18.03 -5.86 7.36
CA MET A 271 -17.58 -5.42 8.68
C MET A 271 -16.37 -4.47 8.59
N GLY A 272 -15.37 -4.81 7.77
CA GLY A 272 -14.21 -3.96 7.56
C GLY A 272 -14.53 -2.62 6.91
N LEU A 273 -15.45 -2.60 5.92
CA LEU A 273 -15.91 -1.37 5.30
C LEU A 273 -16.66 -0.46 6.28
N LEU A 274 -17.47 -1.03 7.19
CA LEU A 274 -18.14 -0.28 8.24
C LEU A 274 -17.15 0.33 9.23
N PHE A 275 -16.12 -0.40 9.64
CA PHE A 275 -15.03 0.14 10.47
C PHE A 275 -14.29 1.27 9.75
N THR A 276 -13.95 1.10 8.47
CA THR A 276 -13.29 2.14 7.67
C THR A 276 -14.17 3.38 7.55
N GLY A 277 -15.46 3.20 7.23
CA GLY A 277 -16.42 4.31 7.13
C GLY A 277 -16.59 5.06 8.45
N ALA A 278 -16.73 4.35 9.57
CA ALA A 278 -16.79 4.95 10.90
C ALA A 278 -15.52 5.75 11.22
N GLY A 279 -14.34 5.19 10.92
CA GLY A 279 -13.07 5.90 11.10
C GLY A 279 -12.97 7.18 10.29
N LEU A 280 -13.41 7.17 9.02
CA LEU A 280 -13.44 8.37 8.16
C LEU A 280 -14.42 9.45 8.65
N ILE A 281 -15.56 9.05 9.22
CA ILE A 281 -16.53 10.00 9.80
C ILE A 281 -15.97 10.63 11.07
N VAL A 282 -15.38 9.83 11.94
CA VAL A 282 -14.91 10.28 13.25
C VAL A 282 -13.63 11.12 13.13
N LEU A 283 -12.74 10.81 12.17
CA LEU A 283 -11.44 11.46 12.05
C LEU A 283 -11.51 12.98 11.99
N PRO A 284 -12.32 13.62 11.10
CA PRO A 284 -12.38 15.08 11.02
C PRO A 284 -13.09 15.74 12.22
N LEU A 285 -13.73 14.97 13.12
CA LEU A 285 -14.38 15.47 14.33
C LEU A 285 -13.45 15.52 15.55
N VAL A 286 -12.23 15.01 15.39
CA VAL A 286 -11.24 14.97 16.47
C VAL A 286 -10.70 16.38 16.72
N THR A 287 -10.75 16.82 17.96
CA THR A 287 -10.25 18.13 18.42
C THR A 287 -9.01 18.03 19.30
N GLU A 288 -8.76 16.86 19.88
CA GLU A 288 -7.61 16.60 20.76
C GLU A 288 -6.80 15.42 20.25
N ARG A 289 -5.47 15.52 20.36
CA ARG A 289 -4.52 14.52 19.83
C ARG A 289 -4.83 13.09 20.27
N ILE A 290 -5.19 12.88 21.55
CA ILE A 290 -5.42 11.53 22.07
C ILE A 290 -6.59 10.81 21.41
N TRP A 291 -7.65 11.53 21.04
CA TRP A 291 -8.81 10.94 20.39
C TRP A 291 -8.56 10.50 18.95
N LEU A 292 -7.44 10.92 18.34
CA LEU A 292 -7.03 10.46 17.03
C LEU A 292 -6.74 8.94 16.99
N LEU A 293 -6.39 8.34 18.11
CA LEU A 293 -6.18 6.89 18.20
C LEU A 293 -7.41 6.09 17.79
N LEU A 294 -8.62 6.55 18.12
CA LEU A 294 -9.86 5.85 17.81
C LEU A 294 -10.12 5.74 16.30
N PRO A 295 -10.21 6.84 15.52
CA PRO A 295 -10.43 6.74 14.08
C PRO A 295 -9.29 6.02 13.36
N LEU A 296 -8.04 6.18 13.77
CA LEU A 296 -6.92 5.45 13.19
C LEU A 296 -7.03 3.94 13.44
N ALA A 297 -7.40 3.52 14.66
CA ALA A 297 -7.66 2.11 14.94
C ALA A 297 -8.78 1.58 14.03
N LEU A 298 -9.92 2.28 13.93
CA LEU A 298 -11.04 1.89 13.07
C LEU A 298 -10.62 1.76 11.60
N LEU A 299 -9.89 2.72 11.07
CA LEU A 299 -9.42 2.74 9.67
C LEU A 299 -8.52 1.54 9.36
N PHE A 300 -7.51 1.29 10.20
CA PHE A 300 -6.53 0.25 9.94
C PHE A 300 -7.06 -1.16 10.28
N ILE A 301 -7.94 -1.30 11.26
CA ILE A 301 -8.71 -2.52 11.53
C ILE A 301 -9.59 -2.82 10.31
N GLY A 302 -10.33 -1.83 9.83
CA GLY A 302 -11.19 -1.96 8.67
C GLY A 302 -10.43 -2.38 7.42
N PHE A 303 -9.35 -1.68 7.09
CA PHE A 303 -8.48 -2.01 5.96
C PHE A 303 -7.86 -3.41 6.11
N GLY A 304 -7.46 -3.77 7.33
CA GLY A 304 -6.91 -5.08 7.67
C GLY A 304 -7.88 -6.23 7.42
N PHE A 305 -9.19 -6.02 7.58
CA PHE A 305 -10.22 -6.99 7.23
C PHE A 305 -10.51 -7.02 5.72
N VAL A 306 -10.66 -5.87 5.08
CA VAL A 306 -11.12 -5.76 3.70
C VAL A 306 -10.08 -6.29 2.71
N ASN A 307 -8.84 -5.85 2.84
CA ASN A 307 -7.81 -6.13 1.83
C ASN A 307 -7.57 -7.64 1.59
N PRO A 308 -7.23 -8.47 2.61
CA PRO A 308 -7.01 -9.89 2.38
C PRO A 308 -8.29 -10.65 2.02
N SER A 309 -9.44 -10.24 2.56
CA SER A 309 -10.72 -10.88 2.27
C SER A 309 -11.18 -10.63 0.84
N LEU A 310 -10.99 -9.42 0.28
CA LEU A 310 -11.26 -9.14 -1.13
C LEU A 310 -10.33 -9.93 -2.05
N GLN A 311 -9.03 -9.98 -1.75
CA GLN A 311 -8.08 -10.76 -2.54
C GLN A 311 -8.45 -12.25 -2.55
N SER A 312 -8.80 -12.82 -1.39
CA SER A 312 -9.29 -14.20 -1.27
C SER A 312 -10.54 -14.43 -2.11
N LEU A 313 -11.53 -13.54 -1.98
CA LEU A 313 -12.80 -13.68 -2.67
C LEU A 313 -12.64 -13.53 -4.19
N ILE A 314 -11.84 -12.58 -4.69
CA ILE A 314 -11.49 -12.44 -6.12
C ILE A 314 -10.85 -13.73 -6.64
N SER A 315 -9.85 -14.25 -5.92
CA SER A 315 -9.14 -15.47 -6.32
C SER A 315 -10.07 -16.70 -6.35
N ARG A 316 -11.01 -16.82 -5.41
CA ARG A 316 -11.95 -17.95 -5.33
C ARG A 316 -13.08 -17.86 -6.35
N THR A 317 -13.53 -16.66 -6.67
CA THR A 317 -14.60 -16.42 -7.66
C THR A 317 -14.09 -16.61 -9.08
N ALA A 318 -12.82 -16.32 -9.33
CA ALA A 318 -12.22 -16.51 -10.65
C ALA A 318 -12.03 -17.99 -10.98
N PRO A 319 -12.41 -18.45 -12.21
CA PRO A 319 -12.07 -19.77 -12.71
C PRO A 319 -10.57 -20.05 -12.56
N VAL A 320 -10.20 -21.32 -12.32
CA VAL A 320 -8.80 -21.71 -12.07
C VAL A 320 -7.86 -21.22 -13.16
N SER A 321 -8.26 -21.31 -14.42
CA SER A 321 -7.50 -20.85 -15.59
C SER A 321 -7.31 -19.34 -15.68
N MET A 322 -8.13 -18.56 -14.95
CA MET A 322 -8.14 -17.10 -15.00
C MET A 322 -7.65 -16.43 -13.70
N ARG A 323 -7.37 -17.19 -12.63
CA ARG A 323 -7.01 -16.63 -11.32
C ARG A 323 -5.88 -15.63 -11.37
N GLY A 324 -4.79 -15.97 -12.09
CA GLY A 324 -3.66 -15.06 -12.27
C GLY A 324 -4.03 -13.77 -12.98
N GLY A 325 -4.85 -13.86 -14.04
CA GLY A 325 -5.37 -12.70 -14.77
C GLY A 325 -6.28 -11.82 -13.90
N ALA A 326 -7.20 -12.42 -13.14
CA ALA A 326 -8.09 -11.71 -12.25
C ALA A 326 -7.33 -10.96 -11.13
N MET A 327 -6.33 -11.61 -10.52
CA MET A 327 -5.47 -10.97 -9.53
C MET A 327 -4.61 -9.85 -10.13
N GLY A 328 -4.13 -10.01 -11.37
CA GLY A 328 -3.40 -8.95 -12.08
C GLY A 328 -4.27 -7.72 -12.37
N ILE A 329 -5.54 -7.92 -12.78
CA ILE A 329 -6.50 -6.83 -13.01
C ILE A 329 -6.88 -6.17 -11.66
N ALA A 330 -7.07 -6.95 -10.61
CA ALA A 330 -7.30 -6.42 -9.27
C ALA A 330 -6.12 -5.56 -8.80
N GLN A 331 -4.87 -6.00 -9.05
CA GLN A 331 -3.68 -5.20 -8.73
C GLN A 331 -3.60 -3.92 -9.57
N SER A 332 -4.04 -3.94 -10.82
CA SER A 332 -4.17 -2.72 -11.64
C SER A 332 -5.22 -1.76 -11.08
N ALA A 333 -6.36 -2.29 -10.61
CA ALA A 333 -7.39 -1.51 -9.95
C ALA A 333 -6.88 -0.86 -8.64
N ASN A 334 -6.14 -1.61 -7.82
CA ASN A 334 -5.43 -1.06 -6.66
C ASN A 334 -4.50 0.10 -7.05
N SER A 335 -3.67 -0.09 -8.07
CA SER A 335 -2.74 0.94 -8.53
C SER A 335 -3.47 2.20 -9.00
N LEU A 336 -4.59 2.06 -9.73
CA LEU A 336 -5.44 3.18 -10.12
C LEU A 336 -6.03 3.90 -8.90
N GLY A 337 -6.46 3.16 -7.89
CA GLY A 337 -6.90 3.75 -6.62
C GLY A 337 -5.81 4.58 -5.96
N ARG A 338 -4.59 4.08 -5.91
CA ARG A 338 -3.42 4.79 -5.37
C ARG A 338 -2.94 5.98 -6.21
N ILE A 339 -3.29 6.03 -7.49
CA ILE A 339 -3.01 7.19 -8.37
C ILE A 339 -4.08 8.26 -8.16
N LEU A 340 -5.35 7.89 -8.22
CA LEU A 340 -6.46 8.83 -8.24
C LEU A 340 -6.88 9.31 -6.85
N GLY A 341 -6.74 8.44 -5.82
CA GLY A 341 -7.12 8.76 -4.44
C GLY A 341 -6.40 9.98 -3.87
N PRO A 342 -5.04 10.01 -3.84
CA PRO A 342 -4.30 11.16 -3.35
C PRO A 342 -4.54 12.44 -4.17
N ALA A 343 -4.68 12.33 -5.51
CA ALA A 343 -4.98 13.47 -6.38
C ALA A 343 -6.34 14.09 -6.03
N TRP A 344 -7.39 13.27 -5.88
CA TRP A 344 -8.70 13.71 -5.44
C TRP A 344 -8.66 14.31 -4.02
N ALA A 345 -8.04 13.58 -3.08
CA ALA A 345 -7.99 13.98 -1.69
C ALA A 345 -7.25 15.33 -1.50
N GLY A 346 -6.13 15.53 -2.21
CA GLY A 346 -5.41 16.79 -2.21
C GLY A 346 -6.21 17.94 -2.79
N TYR A 347 -6.92 17.71 -3.91
CA TYR A 347 -7.84 18.70 -4.47
C TYR A 347 -8.97 19.05 -3.50
N ALA A 348 -9.63 18.07 -2.91
CA ALA A 348 -10.70 18.27 -1.95
C ALA A 348 -10.22 19.04 -0.71
N PHE A 349 -9.02 18.67 -0.20
CA PHE A 349 -8.39 19.34 0.94
C PHE A 349 -8.09 20.82 0.65
N ALA A 350 -7.52 21.11 -0.52
CA ALA A 350 -7.08 22.46 -0.90
C ALA A 350 -8.24 23.39 -1.30
N SER A 351 -9.24 22.85 -2.02
CA SER A 351 -10.27 23.68 -2.69
C SER A 351 -11.63 23.68 -2.00
N ILE A 352 -11.96 22.60 -1.26
CA ILE A 352 -13.28 22.47 -0.62
C ILE A 352 -13.15 22.63 0.90
N GLY A 353 -12.17 21.96 1.51
CA GLY A 353 -11.88 22.08 2.93
C GLY A 353 -11.18 20.87 3.51
N VAL A 354 -10.54 21.06 4.65
CA VAL A 354 -9.62 20.08 5.27
C VAL A 354 -10.28 18.75 5.69
N ALA A 355 -11.59 18.75 5.94
CA ALA A 355 -12.37 17.57 6.30
C ALA A 355 -12.92 16.78 5.08
N TRP A 356 -12.96 17.42 3.91
CA TRP A 356 -13.64 16.87 2.73
C TRP A 356 -13.00 15.59 2.15
N PRO A 357 -11.67 15.38 2.21
CA PRO A 357 -11.09 14.08 1.80
C PRO A 357 -11.73 12.90 2.54
N PHE A 358 -12.01 13.07 3.82
CA PHE A 358 -12.57 12.02 4.69
C PHE A 358 -14.07 11.83 4.45
N PHE A 359 -14.85 12.92 4.39
CA PHE A 359 -16.28 12.86 4.11
C PHE A 359 -16.58 12.34 2.70
N SER A 360 -15.84 12.77 1.69
CA SER A 360 -15.99 12.25 0.33
C SER A 360 -15.59 10.78 0.24
N GLY A 361 -14.54 10.37 0.96
CA GLY A 361 -14.16 8.97 1.12
C GLY A 361 -15.29 8.14 1.72
N THR A 362 -15.95 8.64 2.77
CA THR A 362 -17.13 7.98 3.36
C THR A 362 -18.28 7.89 2.34
N ALA A 363 -18.58 8.97 1.62
CA ALA A 363 -19.63 8.97 0.61
C ALA A 363 -19.39 7.93 -0.50
N ILE A 364 -18.13 7.73 -0.91
CA ILE A 364 -17.73 6.69 -1.85
C ILE A 364 -17.90 5.28 -1.25
N LEU A 365 -17.63 5.11 0.05
CA LEU A 365 -17.80 3.80 0.71
C LEU A 365 -19.26 3.39 0.86
N VAL A 366 -20.22 4.32 0.93
CA VAL A 366 -21.65 3.97 1.07
C VAL A 366 -22.14 3.03 -0.03
N PRO A 367 -22.03 3.36 -1.34
CA PRO A 367 -22.44 2.42 -2.39
C PRO A 367 -21.61 1.13 -2.37
N ILE A 368 -20.34 1.19 -1.98
CA ILE A 368 -19.48 0.02 -1.84
C ILE A 368 -20.02 -0.93 -0.77
N VAL A 369 -20.43 -0.41 0.40
CA VAL A 369 -21.08 -1.20 1.46
C VAL A 369 -22.39 -1.81 0.98
N LEU A 370 -23.25 -1.02 0.33
CA LEU A 370 -24.56 -1.51 -0.17
C LEU A 370 -24.38 -2.66 -1.17
N VAL A 371 -23.47 -2.51 -2.12
CA VAL A 371 -23.14 -3.56 -3.10
C VAL A 371 -22.54 -4.79 -2.41
N SER A 372 -21.70 -4.60 -1.39
CA SER A 372 -21.15 -5.72 -0.61
C SER A 372 -22.22 -6.48 0.16
N LEU A 373 -23.26 -5.81 0.67
CA LEU A 373 -24.41 -6.46 1.32
C LEU A 373 -25.23 -7.31 0.34
N ILE A 374 -25.43 -6.82 -0.88
CA ILE A 374 -26.11 -7.59 -1.96
C ILE A 374 -25.28 -8.84 -2.29
N LEU A 375 -23.96 -8.72 -2.39
CA LEU A 375 -23.07 -9.87 -2.63
C LEU A 375 -23.15 -10.91 -1.50
N VAL A 376 -23.30 -10.49 -0.25
CA VAL A 376 -23.52 -11.42 0.88
C VAL A 376 -24.78 -12.26 0.67
N GLY A 377 -25.87 -11.64 0.21
CA GLY A 377 -27.11 -12.34 -0.14
C GLY A 377 -26.89 -13.37 -1.25
N GLN A 378 -26.33 -12.95 -2.38
CA GLN A 378 -26.12 -13.82 -3.55
C GLN A 378 -25.20 -15.02 -3.26
N ILE A 379 -24.14 -14.83 -2.48
CA ILE A 379 -23.21 -15.92 -2.10
C ILE A 379 -23.86 -16.90 -1.11
N ARG A 380 -24.80 -16.43 -0.29
CA ARG A 380 -25.58 -17.27 0.62
C ARG A 380 -26.56 -18.15 -0.12
N ASP A 381 -27.25 -17.59 -1.11
CA ASP A 381 -28.29 -18.28 -1.87
C ASP A 381 -27.71 -19.28 -2.89
N ALA A 382 -26.41 -19.15 -3.20
CA ALA A 382 -25.68 -20.09 -4.07
C ALA A 382 -25.07 -21.30 -3.35
N LYS A 383 -25.19 -21.38 -2.01
CA LYS A 383 -24.77 -22.52 -1.16
C LYS A 383 -25.95 -23.33 -0.71
#